data_20174e96fdc7f0567d5fff20a23a0cf1
#
_entry.id   20174e96fdc7f0567d5fff20a23a0cf1
#
_cell.length_a   1.000
_cell.length_b   1.000
_cell.length_c   1.000
_cell.angle_alpha   90.00
_cell.angle_beta   90.00
_cell.angle_gamma   90.00
#
_symmetry.space_group_name_H-M   'P 1'
#
loop_
_entity.id
_entity.type
_entity.pdbx_description
1 polymer ?
#
loop_
_entity_poly.entity_id
_entity_poly.type
_entity_poly.pdbx_seq_one_letter_code
_entity_poly.pdbx_strand_id
1 'polypeptide(L)'
;MSDEDVAAIRGLLATQFRSLQWAPGRPADWGAFRSTFFPDTTFVAAARPARRQTVEAFIARMQLMEAEGKLKTFEETMLGTTVHVFGNVAVALGACEMLENGSEVTRDVGAFLLVKDAGEWKIAGQAWDLERDANPIPESLRRPHRG
;
A
#
# COMPACT_ATOMS: atom_id res chain seq x y z
N MET A 1 -2.52 6.95 22.82
CA MET A 1 -1.99 6.38 21.58
C MET A 1 -0.47 6.46 21.61
N SER A 2 0.19 5.34 21.38
CA SER A 2 1.65 5.28 21.45
C SER A 2 2.30 5.86 20.19
N ASP A 3 3.20 6.83 20.36
CA ASP A 3 3.97 7.37 19.24
C ASP A 3 4.85 6.31 18.58
N GLU A 4 5.33 5.37 19.38
CA GLU A 4 6.12 4.24 18.91
C GLU A 4 5.32 3.33 17.98
N ASP A 5 4.07 3.03 18.34
CA ASP A 5 3.17 2.24 17.49
C ASP A 5 2.82 2.97 16.20
N VAL A 6 2.54 4.26 16.28
CA VAL A 6 2.26 5.07 15.08
C VAL A 6 3.46 5.07 14.14
N ALA A 7 4.67 5.25 14.66
CA ALA A 7 5.89 5.23 13.86
C ALA A 7 6.13 3.85 13.23
N ALA A 8 5.87 2.78 13.99
CA ALA A 8 6.02 1.40 13.49
C ALA A 8 5.04 1.13 12.34
N ILE A 9 3.79 1.58 12.47
CA ILE A 9 2.78 1.41 11.41
C ILE A 9 3.16 2.21 10.18
N ARG A 10 3.60 3.46 10.32
CA ARG A 10 4.07 4.26 9.19
C ARG A 10 5.25 3.60 8.49
N GLY A 11 6.18 3.04 9.25
CA GLY A 11 7.31 2.28 8.71
C GLY A 11 6.87 1.04 7.94
N LEU A 12 5.87 0.34 8.44
CA LEU A 12 5.30 -0.83 7.77
C LEU A 12 4.68 -0.46 6.42
N LEU A 13 3.88 0.61 6.38
CA LEU A 13 3.27 1.09 5.14
C LEU A 13 4.34 1.57 4.16
N ALA A 14 5.37 2.27 4.64
CA ALA A 14 6.47 2.69 3.79
C ALA A 14 7.21 1.50 3.18
N THR A 15 7.40 0.44 3.94
CA THR A 15 8.00 -0.81 3.45
C THR A 15 7.15 -1.43 2.35
N GLN A 16 5.84 -1.48 2.53
CA GLN A 16 4.95 -2.02 1.50
C GLN A 16 5.09 -1.25 0.19
N PHE A 17 4.97 0.06 0.23
CA PHE A 17 5.02 0.88 -0.98
C PHE A 17 6.40 0.86 -1.64
N ARG A 18 7.47 0.90 -0.86
CA ARG A 18 8.83 0.84 -1.41
C ARG A 18 9.13 -0.51 -2.07
N SER A 19 8.59 -1.60 -1.52
CA SER A 19 8.80 -2.93 -2.06
C SER A 19 8.09 -3.15 -3.39
N LEU A 20 7.06 -2.36 -3.69
CA LEU A 20 6.21 -2.47 -4.87
C LEU A 20 6.71 -1.51 -5.96
N GLN A 21 7.99 -1.64 -6.33
CA GLN A 21 8.63 -0.83 -7.36
C GLN A 21 9.54 -1.71 -8.18
N TRP A 22 9.55 -1.52 -9.50
CA TRP A 22 10.45 -2.27 -10.37
C TRP A 22 10.77 -1.50 -11.65
N ALA A 23 11.88 -1.92 -12.29
CA ALA A 23 12.35 -1.46 -13.57
C ALA A 23 13.12 -2.60 -14.24
N PRO A 24 13.46 -2.51 -15.53
CA PRO A 24 14.32 -3.51 -16.15
C PRO A 24 15.63 -3.67 -15.37
N GLY A 25 15.95 -4.90 -14.97
CA GLY A 25 17.12 -5.20 -14.16
C GLY A 25 16.98 -4.93 -12.66
N ARG A 26 15.84 -4.41 -12.21
CA ARG A 26 15.54 -4.18 -10.79
C ARG A 26 14.16 -4.74 -10.45
N PRO A 27 14.08 -6.01 -10.03
CA PRO A 27 12.80 -6.62 -9.69
C PRO A 27 12.21 -6.01 -8.42
N ALA A 28 10.88 -6.10 -8.26
CA ALA A 28 10.21 -5.76 -7.01
C ALA A 28 10.67 -6.70 -5.89
N ASP A 29 10.64 -6.20 -4.66
CA ASP A 29 10.93 -7.01 -3.49
C ASP A 29 9.64 -7.63 -2.95
N TRP A 30 9.20 -8.71 -3.61
CA TRP A 30 7.97 -9.38 -3.24
C TRP A 30 8.03 -10.04 -1.87
N GLY A 31 9.21 -10.44 -1.41
CA GLY A 31 9.39 -10.95 -0.07
C GLY A 31 9.10 -9.90 0.99
N ALA A 32 9.64 -8.69 0.82
CA ALA A 32 9.35 -7.57 1.72
C ALA A 32 7.86 -7.17 1.65
N PHE A 33 7.27 -7.15 0.45
CA PHE A 33 5.85 -6.88 0.27
C PHE A 33 5.01 -7.88 1.09
N ARG A 34 5.24 -9.18 0.91
CA ARG A 34 4.53 -10.23 1.65
C ARG A 34 4.67 -10.10 3.15
N SER A 35 5.84 -9.69 3.62
CA SER A 35 6.12 -9.60 5.06
C SER A 35 5.25 -8.57 5.79
N THR A 36 4.61 -7.64 5.07
CA THR A 36 3.75 -6.64 5.69
C THR A 36 2.36 -7.17 6.05
N PHE A 37 1.99 -8.35 5.55
CA PHE A 37 0.65 -8.91 5.69
C PHE A 37 0.61 -10.14 6.58
N PHE A 38 -0.54 -10.36 7.21
CA PHE A 38 -0.90 -11.72 7.66
C PHE A 38 -1.17 -12.60 6.44
N PRO A 39 -0.97 -13.94 6.54
CA PRO A 39 -1.15 -14.85 5.40
C PRO A 39 -2.51 -14.77 4.70
N ASP A 40 -3.59 -14.57 5.45
CA ASP A 40 -4.95 -14.56 4.92
C ASP A 40 -5.55 -13.16 4.85
N THR A 41 -4.73 -12.16 4.60
CA THR A 41 -5.17 -10.77 4.52
C THR A 41 -6.22 -10.58 3.43
N THR A 42 -7.31 -9.88 3.75
CA THR A 42 -8.30 -9.43 2.78
C THR A 42 -7.74 -8.26 2.00
N PHE A 43 -7.77 -8.36 0.67
CA PHE A 43 -7.15 -7.40 -0.24
C PHE A 43 -8.16 -7.04 -1.34
N VAL A 44 -8.57 -5.77 -1.42
CA VAL A 44 -9.66 -5.37 -2.30
C VAL A 44 -9.30 -4.09 -3.06
N ALA A 45 -9.22 -4.19 -4.38
CA ALA A 45 -9.11 -3.01 -5.22
C ALA A 45 -10.48 -2.33 -5.32
N ALA A 46 -10.47 -0.99 -5.36
CA ALA A 46 -11.71 -0.22 -5.48
C ALA A 46 -12.28 -0.18 -6.89
N ALA A 47 -11.64 -0.81 -7.86
CA ALA A 47 -12.20 -0.97 -9.19
C ALA A 47 -13.58 -1.65 -9.10
N ARG A 48 -14.55 -1.14 -9.84
CA ARG A 48 -15.91 -1.68 -9.80
C ARG A 48 -16.13 -2.73 -10.88
N PRO A 49 -16.78 -3.88 -10.58
CA PRO A 49 -17.22 -4.26 -9.25
C PRO A 49 -16.04 -4.61 -8.34
N ALA A 50 -16.17 -4.25 -7.06
CA ALA A 50 -15.12 -4.56 -6.09
C ALA A 50 -15.04 -6.07 -5.90
N ARG A 51 -13.82 -6.61 -5.89
CA ARG A 51 -13.58 -8.05 -5.76
C ARG A 51 -12.49 -8.28 -4.72
N ARG A 52 -12.76 -9.26 -3.88
CA ARG A 52 -11.77 -9.79 -2.97
C ARG A 52 -10.71 -10.55 -3.75
N GLN A 53 -9.46 -10.34 -3.39
CA GLN A 53 -8.37 -11.15 -3.92
C GLN A 53 -7.38 -11.46 -2.80
N THR A 54 -6.52 -12.45 -3.01
CA THR A 54 -5.42 -12.72 -2.10
C THR A 54 -4.23 -11.83 -2.47
N VAL A 55 -3.33 -11.64 -1.51
CA VAL A 55 -2.05 -10.95 -1.76
C VAL A 55 -1.28 -11.68 -2.87
N GLU A 56 -1.27 -13.02 -2.85
CA GLU A 56 -0.57 -13.81 -3.86
C GLU A 56 -1.16 -13.65 -5.26
N ALA A 57 -2.49 -13.55 -5.38
CA ALA A 57 -3.13 -13.31 -6.68
C ALA A 57 -2.77 -11.92 -7.22
N PHE A 58 -2.70 -10.92 -6.35
CA PHE A 58 -2.25 -9.57 -6.72
C PHE A 58 -0.80 -9.60 -7.23
N ILE A 59 0.10 -10.25 -6.50
CA ILE A 59 1.50 -10.37 -6.89
C ILE A 59 1.63 -11.05 -8.25
N ALA A 60 0.93 -12.16 -8.45
CA ALA A 60 0.98 -12.91 -9.71
C ALA A 60 0.51 -12.03 -10.88
N ARG A 61 -0.55 -11.24 -10.69
CA ARG A 61 -1.04 -10.33 -11.73
C ARG A 61 -0.02 -9.24 -12.06
N MET A 62 0.63 -8.66 -11.06
CA MET A 62 1.66 -7.64 -11.29
C MET A 62 2.87 -8.22 -12.03
N GLN A 63 3.31 -9.42 -11.63
CA GLN A 63 4.41 -10.11 -12.30
C GLN A 63 4.07 -10.44 -13.77
N LEU A 64 2.82 -10.81 -14.04
CA LEU A 64 2.35 -11.09 -15.39
C LEU A 64 2.37 -9.82 -16.26
N MET A 65 1.89 -8.70 -15.72
CA MET A 65 1.90 -7.42 -16.42
C MET A 65 3.33 -6.97 -16.75
N GLU A 66 4.25 -7.19 -15.84
CA GLU A 66 5.67 -6.92 -16.09
C GLU A 66 6.22 -7.83 -17.21
N ALA A 67 5.97 -9.12 -17.11
CA ALA A 67 6.45 -10.11 -18.09
C ALA A 67 5.90 -9.88 -19.50
N GLU A 68 4.64 -9.44 -19.60
CA GLU A 68 4.01 -9.14 -20.89
C GLU A 68 4.39 -7.77 -21.45
N GLY A 69 5.16 -6.99 -20.72
CA GLY A 69 5.60 -5.66 -21.15
C GLY A 69 4.54 -4.57 -21.04
N LYS A 70 3.41 -4.84 -20.38
CA LYS A 70 2.35 -3.85 -20.16
C LYS A 70 2.72 -2.86 -19.07
N LEU A 71 3.54 -3.28 -18.11
CA LEU A 71 3.98 -2.47 -16.98
C LEU A 71 5.47 -2.73 -16.75
N LYS A 72 6.30 -2.09 -17.58
CA LYS A 72 7.75 -2.30 -17.58
C LYS A 72 8.43 -1.64 -16.39
N THR A 73 7.93 -0.48 -15.98
CA THR A 73 8.41 0.23 -14.81
C THR A 73 7.22 0.63 -13.94
N PHE A 74 7.43 0.55 -12.64
CA PHE A 74 6.43 0.97 -11.67
C PHE A 74 7.13 1.58 -10.47
N GLU A 75 6.72 2.79 -10.09
CA GLU A 75 7.20 3.48 -8.90
C GLU A 75 6.01 3.86 -8.04
N GLU A 76 6.17 3.72 -6.73
CA GLU A 76 5.11 4.08 -5.78
C GLU A 76 5.74 4.90 -4.66
N THR A 77 5.25 6.13 -4.48
CA THR A 77 5.75 7.07 -3.49
C THR A 77 4.67 7.35 -2.45
N MET A 78 5.00 7.12 -1.18
CA MET A 78 4.08 7.42 -0.09
C MET A 78 3.93 8.92 0.09
N LEU A 79 2.67 9.37 0.15
CA LEU A 79 2.30 10.74 0.52
C LEU A 79 1.98 10.77 2.01
N GLY A 80 0.86 11.33 2.43
CA GLY A 80 0.50 11.41 3.84
C GLY A 80 -0.16 10.15 4.37
N THR A 81 -0.13 9.98 5.68
CA THR A 81 -0.82 8.91 6.40
C THR A 81 -1.55 9.46 7.62
N THR A 82 -2.67 8.84 7.98
CA THR A 82 -3.31 9.02 9.28
C THR A 82 -3.42 7.68 9.95
N VAL A 83 -3.14 7.61 11.26
CA VAL A 83 -3.07 6.36 12.00
C VAL A 83 -3.82 6.52 13.31
N HIS A 84 -4.68 5.56 13.64
CA HIS A 84 -5.41 5.50 14.91
C HIS A 84 -5.17 4.13 15.54
N VAL A 85 -4.64 4.14 16.75
CA VAL A 85 -4.24 2.91 17.47
C VAL A 85 -5.05 2.78 18.75
N PHE A 86 -5.52 1.56 19.02
CA PHE A 86 -6.07 1.19 20.31
C PHE A 86 -5.49 -0.18 20.71
N GLY A 87 -4.58 -0.20 21.67
CA GLY A 87 -3.93 -1.44 22.09
C GLY A 87 -3.23 -2.14 20.93
N ASN A 88 -3.66 -3.34 20.62
CA ASN A 88 -3.07 -4.17 19.57
C ASN A 88 -3.84 -4.11 18.24
N VAL A 89 -4.71 -3.13 18.07
CA VAL A 89 -5.41 -2.92 16.79
C VAL A 89 -5.26 -1.49 16.34
N ALA A 90 -5.28 -1.28 15.01
CA ALA A 90 -5.17 0.04 14.43
C ALA A 90 -5.89 0.11 13.09
N VAL A 91 -6.26 1.33 12.71
CA VAL A 91 -6.69 1.66 11.36
C VAL A 91 -5.80 2.77 10.83
N ALA A 92 -5.55 2.75 9.53
CA ALA A 92 -4.76 3.78 8.88
C ALA A 92 -5.31 4.09 7.50
N LEU A 93 -5.13 5.35 7.07
CA LEU A 93 -5.25 5.74 5.68
C LEU A 93 -3.86 6.15 5.21
N GLY A 94 -3.48 5.69 4.03
CA GLY A 94 -2.19 6.06 3.43
C GLY A 94 -2.38 6.42 1.97
N ALA A 95 -1.98 7.63 1.60
CA ALA A 95 -2.03 8.08 0.21
C ALA A 95 -0.71 7.79 -0.46
N CYS A 96 -0.75 7.43 -1.74
CA CYS A 96 0.45 7.24 -2.54
C CYS A 96 0.25 7.71 -3.98
N GLU A 97 1.40 7.99 -4.61
CA GLU A 97 1.47 8.36 -6.01
C GLU A 97 2.19 7.26 -6.76
N MET A 98 1.59 6.84 -7.86
CA MET A 98 2.15 5.79 -8.72
C MET A 98 2.58 6.38 -10.06
N LEU A 99 3.75 5.96 -10.53
CA LEU A 99 4.25 6.31 -11.84
C LEU A 99 4.40 5.02 -12.65
N GLU A 100 3.62 4.89 -13.72
CA GLU A 100 3.62 3.73 -14.59
C GLU A 100 4.35 4.03 -15.89
N ASN A 101 5.28 3.15 -16.25
CA ASN A 101 6.06 3.25 -17.50
C ASN A 101 6.71 4.63 -17.71
N GLY A 102 7.07 5.29 -16.61
CA GLY A 102 7.77 6.56 -16.64
C GLY A 102 6.93 7.79 -17.04
N SER A 103 5.64 7.62 -17.31
CA SER A 103 4.83 8.72 -17.82
C SER A 103 3.43 8.86 -17.23
N GLU A 104 2.78 7.75 -16.87
CA GLU A 104 1.41 7.80 -16.36
C GLU A 104 1.41 7.92 -14.84
N VAL A 105 0.85 9.02 -14.33
CA VAL A 105 0.76 9.30 -12.90
C VAL A 105 -0.66 9.11 -12.44
N THR A 106 -0.83 8.28 -11.39
CA THR A 106 -2.10 8.11 -10.69
C THR A 106 -1.84 8.22 -9.19
N ARG A 107 -2.90 8.48 -8.43
CA ARG A 107 -2.82 8.52 -6.97
C ARG A 107 -3.98 7.75 -6.39
N ASP A 108 -3.74 7.12 -5.24
CA ASP A 108 -4.78 6.42 -4.51
C ASP A 108 -4.65 6.63 -3.01
N VAL A 109 -5.68 6.23 -2.29
CA VAL A 109 -5.65 6.14 -0.83
C VAL A 109 -5.98 4.71 -0.46
N GLY A 110 -5.07 4.08 0.30
CA GLY A 110 -5.30 2.78 0.91
C GLY A 110 -5.88 2.92 2.30
N ALA A 111 -6.84 2.05 2.62
CA ALA A 111 -7.36 1.88 3.97
C ALA A 111 -6.85 0.56 4.51
N PHE A 112 -6.30 0.59 5.73
CA PHE A 112 -5.59 -0.54 6.32
C PHE A 112 -6.20 -0.87 7.68
N LEU A 113 -6.45 -2.16 7.90
CA LEU A 113 -6.73 -2.71 9.22
C LEU A 113 -5.47 -3.44 9.67
N LEU A 114 -4.95 -3.08 10.86
CA LEU A 114 -3.69 -3.61 11.34
C LEU A 114 -3.86 -4.24 12.73
N VAL A 115 -3.08 -5.27 12.98
CA VAL A 115 -3.04 -5.97 14.27
C VAL A 115 -1.59 -6.16 14.68
N LYS A 116 -1.30 -5.91 15.97
CA LYS A 116 0.00 -6.21 16.56
C LYS A 116 -0.04 -7.59 17.21
N ASP A 117 0.83 -8.49 16.76
CA ASP A 117 0.97 -9.82 17.31
C ASP A 117 2.45 -10.12 17.52
N ALA A 118 2.78 -10.69 18.66
CA ALA A 118 4.16 -10.97 19.05
C ALA A 118 5.08 -9.73 18.90
N GLY A 119 4.56 -8.55 19.24
CA GLY A 119 5.32 -7.30 19.18
C GLY A 119 5.43 -6.68 17.80
N GLU A 120 4.81 -7.26 16.76
CA GLU A 120 4.91 -6.77 15.39
C GLU A 120 3.55 -6.43 14.80
N TRP A 121 3.48 -5.26 14.15
CA TRP A 121 2.32 -4.86 13.39
C TRP A 121 2.30 -5.52 12.02
N LYS A 122 1.13 -6.02 11.62
CA LYS A 122 0.89 -6.56 10.28
C LYS A 122 -0.50 -6.18 9.79
N ILE A 123 -0.65 -6.16 8.47
CA ILE A 123 -1.90 -5.80 7.81
C ILE A 123 -2.82 -7.02 7.78
N ALA A 124 -4.02 -6.86 8.33
CA ALA A 124 -5.07 -7.89 8.31
C ALA A 124 -6.11 -7.65 7.23
N GLY A 125 -6.19 -6.43 6.70
CA GLY A 125 -7.08 -6.09 5.60
C GLY A 125 -6.64 -4.80 4.95
N GLN A 126 -6.80 -4.71 3.62
CA GLN A 126 -6.45 -3.53 2.85
C GLN A 126 -7.40 -3.37 1.67
N ALA A 127 -7.86 -2.14 1.48
CA ALA A 127 -8.61 -1.75 0.30
C ALA A 127 -8.11 -0.38 -0.15
N TRP A 128 -8.28 -0.05 -1.43
CA TRP A 128 -7.83 1.25 -1.94
C TRP A 128 -8.74 1.76 -3.04
N ASP A 129 -8.78 3.09 -3.18
CA ASP A 129 -9.53 3.76 -4.24
C ASP A 129 -8.67 4.86 -4.87
N LEU A 130 -8.87 5.07 -6.16
CA LEU A 130 -8.12 6.06 -6.93
C LEU A 130 -8.64 7.47 -6.70
N GLU A 131 -7.72 8.45 -6.75
CA GLU A 131 -8.08 9.85 -6.83
C GLU A 131 -8.74 10.14 -8.17
N ARG A 132 -9.85 10.87 -8.12
CA ARG A 132 -10.58 11.39 -9.28
C ARG A 132 -11.05 12.80 -8.97
N ASP A 133 -11.48 13.55 -9.98
CA ASP A 133 -12.00 14.91 -9.77
C ASP A 133 -13.14 14.94 -8.74
N ALA A 134 -14.00 13.92 -8.76
CA ALA A 134 -15.10 13.81 -7.80
C ALA A 134 -14.67 13.25 -6.44
N ASN A 135 -13.43 12.79 -6.31
CA ASN A 135 -12.90 12.16 -5.12
C ASN A 135 -11.43 12.56 -4.91
N PRO A 136 -11.15 13.83 -4.62
CA PRO A 136 -9.77 14.29 -4.44
C PRO A 136 -9.19 13.81 -3.11
N ILE A 137 -7.89 13.59 -3.08
CA ILE A 137 -7.19 13.24 -1.84
C ILE A 137 -7.25 14.44 -0.89
N PRO A 138 -7.70 14.24 0.36
CA PRO A 138 -7.74 15.32 1.36
C PRO A 138 -6.35 15.93 1.60
N GLU A 139 -6.31 17.23 1.91
CA GLU A 139 -5.06 17.93 2.16
C GLU A 139 -4.22 17.25 3.25
N SER A 140 -4.86 16.68 4.27
CA SER A 140 -4.18 15.99 5.36
C SER A 140 -3.38 14.76 4.92
N LEU A 141 -3.69 14.23 3.73
CA LEU A 141 -3.03 13.05 3.16
C LEU A 141 -2.12 13.37 1.97
N ARG A 142 -2.03 14.62 1.55
CA ARG A 142 -1.27 14.98 0.34
C ARG A 142 0.23 15.04 0.54
N ARG A 143 0.70 15.20 1.76
CA ARG A 143 2.12 15.40 2.05
C ARG A 143 2.65 14.35 3.00
N PRO A 144 3.90 13.87 2.77
CA PRO A 144 4.54 12.95 3.71
C PRO A 144 4.66 13.60 5.09
N HIS A 145 4.57 12.78 6.14
CA HIS A 145 4.83 13.24 7.49
C HIS A 145 6.31 13.53 7.65
N ARG A 146 6.60 14.66 8.27
CA ARG A 146 7.95 14.99 8.70
C ARG A 146 8.17 14.30 10.04
N GLY A 147 9.11 13.38 10.02
CA GLY A 147 9.45 12.61 11.13
C GLY A 147 10.21 12.36 11.99
#